data_457305ed0169270d2a673ad0af4f6507
#
_entry.id   457305ed0169270d2a673ad0af4f6507
#
_cell.length_a   1.000
_cell.length_b   1.000
_cell.length_c   1.000
_cell.angle_alpha   90.00
_cell.angle_beta   90.00
_cell.angle_gamma   90.00
#
_symmetry.space_group_name_H-M   'P 1'
#
loop_
_entity.id
_entity.type
_entity.pdbx_description
1 polymer ?
#
loop_
_entity_poly.entity_id
_entity_poly.type
_entity_poly.pdbx_seq_one_letter_code
_entity_poly.pdbx_strand_id
1 'polypeptide(L)'
;LVFGELVPKRIAMKRPEGIARAVSGLMIGMTTVLRPVIWLLTVSTNGVLRLCGIDPKDNAEEVSEEEIIMMLDEGEEAGSIERGEKELIKNVFALNDTSAEDVMVHRSQVCFLQSDAPRERLLGEIAESGYSRFPVCGESVDDVVGILYAKTYLTALSRGEDRAMRDFLLPARFVHASTRIDKILLDMQREHMHMAVVVDDYGGVTGIITLEDILEELVGNIEDEHDEEENYIRKNDDETFIMDGMTEFSDVKEA
;
A
#
# COMPACT_ATOMS: atom_id res chain seq x y z
N LEU A 1 30.93 34.21 -16.25
CA LEU A 1 29.81 33.27 -16.38
C LEU A 1 30.16 32.08 -17.28
N VAL A 2 30.47 32.27 -18.61
CA VAL A 2 30.66 31.14 -19.55
C VAL A 2 31.89 30.31 -19.18
N PHE A 3 33.06 30.92 -19.04
CA PHE A 3 34.33 30.22 -18.76
C PHE A 3 34.52 29.86 -17.29
N GLY A 4 33.94 30.62 -16.37
CA GLY A 4 34.10 30.38 -14.93
C GLY A 4 33.11 29.40 -14.32
N GLU A 5 31.99 29.14 -14.98
CA GLU A 5 30.91 28.33 -14.41
C GLU A 5 30.37 27.27 -15.40
N LEU A 6 29.86 27.69 -16.58
CA LEU A 6 29.18 26.76 -17.50
C LEU A 6 30.13 25.74 -18.14
N VAL A 7 31.32 26.14 -18.53
CA VAL A 7 32.29 25.22 -19.16
C VAL A 7 32.81 24.19 -18.16
N PRO A 8 33.31 24.58 -16.94
CA PRO A 8 33.73 23.62 -15.94
C PRO A 8 32.62 22.63 -15.53
N LYS A 9 31.37 23.12 -15.35
CA LYS A 9 30.21 22.29 -15.03
C LYS A 9 29.94 21.24 -16.10
N ARG A 10 29.93 21.64 -17.38
CA ARG A 10 29.70 20.69 -18.50
C ARG A 10 30.83 19.67 -18.66
N ILE A 11 32.08 20.06 -18.40
CA ILE A 11 33.21 19.14 -18.45
C ILE A 11 33.11 18.14 -17.30
N ALA A 12 32.74 18.59 -16.09
CA ALA A 12 32.55 17.72 -14.93
C ALA A 12 31.45 16.69 -15.16
N MET A 13 30.32 17.09 -15.74
CA MET A 13 29.22 16.18 -16.09
C MET A 13 29.60 15.16 -17.17
N LYS A 14 30.47 15.51 -18.14
CA LYS A 14 30.91 14.58 -19.19
C LYS A 14 32.00 13.61 -18.79
N ARG A 15 32.85 13.94 -17.77
CA ARG A 15 33.96 13.10 -17.30
C ARG A 15 34.07 13.15 -15.78
N PRO A 16 33.04 12.66 -15.05
CA PRO A 16 32.98 12.81 -13.59
C PRO A 16 34.13 12.11 -12.88
N GLU A 17 34.51 10.90 -13.30
CA GLU A 17 35.61 10.15 -12.67
C GLU A 17 36.97 10.80 -12.83
N GLY A 18 37.28 11.35 -14.02
CA GLY A 18 38.58 12.00 -14.27
C GLY A 18 38.77 13.27 -13.44
N ILE A 19 37.71 14.06 -13.32
CA ILE A 19 37.75 15.30 -12.54
C ILE A 19 37.74 14.98 -11.03
N ALA A 20 36.89 14.03 -10.59
CA ALA A 20 36.90 13.60 -9.19
C ALA A 20 38.31 13.13 -8.74
N ARG A 21 38.99 12.33 -9.56
CA ARG A 21 40.33 11.86 -9.30
C ARG A 21 41.36 13.01 -9.28
N ALA A 22 41.26 13.99 -10.19
CA ALA A 22 42.17 15.12 -10.24
C ALA A 22 41.99 16.06 -9.05
N VAL A 23 40.76 16.25 -8.55
CA VAL A 23 40.44 17.16 -7.44
C VAL A 23 40.53 16.47 -6.08
N SER A 24 40.45 15.14 -6.01
CA SER A 24 40.44 14.38 -4.76
C SER A 24 41.65 14.66 -3.86
N GLY A 25 42.86 14.75 -4.43
CA GLY A 25 44.08 15.06 -3.68
C GLY A 25 44.02 16.42 -3.02
N LEU A 26 43.53 17.45 -3.72
CA LEU A 26 43.35 18.79 -3.18
C LEU A 26 42.30 18.80 -2.07
N MET A 27 41.19 18.11 -2.27
CA MET A 27 40.08 17.98 -1.30
C MET A 27 40.53 17.27 -0.03
N ILE A 28 41.28 16.16 -0.15
CA ILE A 28 41.84 15.43 0.99
C ILE A 28 42.81 16.32 1.76
N GLY A 29 43.68 17.07 1.07
CA GLY A 29 44.57 18.02 1.68
C GLY A 29 43.83 19.11 2.48
N MET A 30 42.85 19.76 1.87
CA MET A 30 42.02 20.76 2.53
C MET A 30 41.26 20.17 3.74
N THR A 31 40.66 19.02 3.59
CA THR A 31 39.92 18.36 4.69
C THR A 31 40.86 18.04 5.86
N THR A 32 42.09 17.60 5.58
CA THR A 32 43.05 17.27 6.62
C THR A 32 43.49 18.52 7.39
N VAL A 33 43.72 19.65 6.72
CA VAL A 33 44.07 20.92 7.33
C VAL A 33 42.92 21.51 8.14
N LEU A 34 41.69 21.38 7.65
CA LEU A 34 40.47 21.90 8.30
C LEU A 34 39.96 20.99 9.43
N ARG A 35 40.40 19.75 9.50
CA ARG A 35 39.92 18.76 10.49
C ARG A 35 39.94 19.27 11.94
N PRO A 36 41.00 19.91 12.45
CA PRO A 36 41.02 20.40 13.82
C PRO A 36 40.01 21.54 14.05
N VAL A 37 39.77 22.37 13.04
CA VAL A 37 38.76 23.44 13.12
C VAL A 37 37.35 22.88 13.14
N ILE A 38 37.07 21.93 12.25
CA ILE A 38 35.77 21.22 12.21
C ILE A 38 35.50 20.50 13.54
N TRP A 39 36.53 19.80 14.06
CA TRP A 39 36.40 19.11 15.35
C TRP A 39 36.08 20.10 16.49
N LEU A 40 36.77 21.26 16.56
CA LEU A 40 36.53 22.28 17.57
C LEU A 40 35.07 22.83 17.48
N LEU A 41 34.60 23.11 16.26
CA LEU A 41 33.25 23.58 16.01
C LEU A 41 32.21 22.51 16.42
N THR A 42 32.42 21.26 16.04
CA THR A 42 31.50 20.14 16.38
C THR A 42 31.44 19.95 17.90
N VAL A 43 32.56 19.95 18.60
CA VAL A 43 32.58 19.83 20.07
C VAL A 43 31.87 21.01 20.73
N SER A 44 32.09 22.22 20.23
CA SER A 44 31.45 23.43 20.72
C SER A 44 29.93 23.39 20.53
N THR A 45 29.45 23.03 19.31
CA THR A 45 28.05 22.90 18.98
C THR A 45 27.37 21.81 19.81
N ASN A 46 28.00 20.63 19.90
CA ASN A 46 27.47 19.52 20.72
C ASN A 46 27.41 19.89 22.22
N GLY A 47 28.36 20.69 22.70
CA GLY A 47 28.34 21.21 24.06
C GLY A 47 27.14 22.12 24.33
N VAL A 48 26.84 23.03 23.40
CA VAL A 48 25.69 23.94 23.49
C VAL A 48 24.38 23.16 23.38
N LEU A 49 24.25 22.20 22.44
CA LEU A 49 23.05 21.37 22.27
C LEU A 49 22.74 20.58 23.56
N ARG A 50 23.78 19.98 24.19
CA ARG A 50 23.59 19.28 25.46
C ARG A 50 23.15 20.20 26.61
N LEU A 51 23.65 21.42 26.64
CA LEU A 51 23.21 22.43 27.62
C LEU A 51 21.75 22.83 27.39
N CYS A 52 21.28 22.79 26.16
CA CYS A 52 19.86 23.02 25.79
C CYS A 52 18.97 21.77 25.94
N GLY A 53 19.52 20.63 26.40
CA GLY A 53 18.75 19.39 26.61
C GLY A 53 18.50 18.59 25.32
N ILE A 54 19.18 18.92 24.21
CA ILE A 54 19.05 18.23 22.91
C ILE A 54 20.21 17.22 22.79
N ASP A 55 19.89 15.95 22.51
CA ASP A 55 20.93 14.96 22.24
C ASP A 55 21.43 15.14 20.79
N PRO A 56 22.73 15.43 20.58
CA PRO A 56 23.29 15.59 19.23
C PRO A 56 23.22 14.33 18.35
N LYS A 57 22.89 13.17 18.94
CA LYS A 57 22.72 11.91 18.20
C LYS A 57 21.31 11.74 17.62
N ASP A 58 20.31 12.47 18.13
CA ASP A 58 18.96 12.47 17.56
C ASP A 58 18.88 13.17 16.19
N ASN A 59 19.93 13.89 15.82
CA ASN A 59 20.10 14.50 14.48
C ASN A 59 21.00 13.62 13.56
N ALA A 60 21.06 12.31 13.74
CA ALA A 60 21.45 11.46 12.63
C ALA A 60 20.44 11.73 11.52
N GLU A 61 20.89 12.18 10.36
CA GLU A 61 20.09 12.36 9.14
C GLU A 61 19.43 11.01 8.82
N GLU A 62 18.32 10.72 9.51
CA GLU A 62 17.43 9.66 9.09
C GLU A 62 16.78 10.18 7.82
N VAL A 63 17.11 9.53 6.70
CA VAL A 63 16.49 9.84 5.41
C VAL A 63 14.99 9.66 5.60
N SER A 64 14.23 10.73 5.46
CA SER A 64 12.77 10.68 5.61
C SER A 64 12.12 10.09 4.36
N GLU A 65 10.87 9.64 4.49
CA GLU A 65 10.09 9.14 3.35
C GLU A 65 9.96 10.22 2.27
N GLU A 66 9.79 11.49 2.67
CA GLU A 66 9.70 12.61 1.76
C GLU A 66 10.99 12.82 0.95
N GLU A 67 12.16 12.62 1.57
CA GLU A 67 13.44 12.69 0.84
C GLU A 67 13.57 11.56 -0.17
N ILE A 68 13.10 10.34 0.17
CA ILE A 68 13.08 9.22 -0.77
C ILE A 68 12.14 9.52 -1.94
N ILE A 69 10.95 10.06 -1.67
CA ILE A 69 9.99 10.45 -2.70
C ILE A 69 10.58 11.52 -3.63
N MET A 70 11.26 12.54 -3.08
CA MET A 70 11.95 13.55 -3.91
C MET A 70 13.03 12.93 -4.80
N MET A 71 13.79 11.94 -4.30
CA MET A 71 14.79 11.23 -5.11
C MET A 71 14.13 10.41 -6.24
N LEU A 72 12.96 9.83 -5.99
CA LEU A 72 12.17 9.12 -7.01
C LEU A 72 11.65 10.08 -8.08
N ASP A 73 11.19 11.27 -7.69
CA ASP A 73 10.74 12.31 -8.60
C ASP A 73 11.89 12.77 -9.53
N GLU A 74 13.09 13.03 -8.98
CA GLU A 74 14.28 13.34 -9.77
C GLU A 74 14.69 12.18 -10.70
N GLY A 75 14.57 10.94 -10.23
CA GLY A 75 14.88 9.73 -10.99
C GLY A 75 13.95 9.55 -12.20
N GLU A 76 12.65 9.83 -12.04
CA GLU A 76 11.67 9.81 -13.12
C GLU A 76 11.96 10.92 -14.16
N GLU A 77 12.18 12.16 -13.72
CA GLU A 77 12.53 13.27 -14.62
C GLU A 77 13.82 13.00 -15.42
N ALA A 78 14.78 12.32 -14.80
CA ALA A 78 16.02 11.91 -15.46
C ALA A 78 15.85 10.69 -16.39
N GLY A 79 14.68 10.02 -16.38
CA GLY A 79 14.39 8.80 -17.14
C GLY A 79 15.13 7.55 -16.65
N SER A 80 15.57 7.54 -15.38
CA SER A 80 16.24 6.40 -14.74
C SER A 80 15.28 5.50 -13.94
N ILE A 81 14.09 6.01 -13.64
CA ILE A 81 13.00 5.32 -12.96
C ILE A 81 11.75 5.48 -13.82
N GLU A 82 11.02 4.40 -14.04
CA GLU A 82 9.75 4.43 -14.75
C GLU A 82 8.62 4.93 -13.83
N ARG A 83 7.60 5.56 -14.42
CA ARG A 83 6.47 6.09 -13.65
C ARG A 83 5.79 5.01 -12.78
N GLY A 84 5.56 3.82 -13.33
CA GLY A 84 4.98 2.69 -12.59
C GLY A 84 5.83 2.22 -11.41
N GLU A 85 7.17 2.20 -11.56
CA GLU A 85 8.09 1.86 -10.47
C GLU A 85 8.00 2.88 -9.32
N LYS A 86 7.93 4.17 -9.65
CA LYS A 86 7.76 5.26 -8.68
C LYS A 86 6.42 5.12 -7.93
N GLU A 87 5.32 4.86 -8.63
CA GLU A 87 3.99 4.68 -8.04
C GLU A 87 3.96 3.49 -7.09
N LEU A 88 4.52 2.35 -7.49
CA LEU A 88 4.64 1.18 -6.62
C LEU A 88 5.38 1.50 -5.30
N ILE A 89 6.48 2.27 -5.37
CA ILE A 89 7.24 2.63 -4.17
C ILE A 89 6.42 3.57 -3.28
N LYS A 90 5.69 4.54 -3.86
CA LYS A 90 4.78 5.42 -3.12
C LYS A 90 3.67 4.62 -2.42
N ASN A 91 3.07 3.66 -3.12
CA ASN A 91 2.03 2.79 -2.56
C ASN A 91 2.56 1.92 -1.40
N VAL A 92 3.83 1.45 -1.48
CA VAL A 92 4.48 0.74 -0.35
C VAL A 92 4.55 1.61 0.90
N PHE A 93 4.85 2.91 0.77
CA PHE A 93 4.83 3.83 1.91
C PHE A 93 3.41 4.07 2.43
N ALA A 94 2.45 4.31 1.53
CA ALA A 94 1.05 4.51 1.89
C ALA A 94 0.45 3.31 2.63
N LEU A 95 0.87 2.08 2.28
CA LEU A 95 0.43 0.85 2.95
C LEU A 95 0.64 0.89 4.47
N ASN A 96 1.67 1.62 4.92
CA ASN A 96 1.98 1.76 6.32
C ASN A 96 0.97 2.61 7.09
N ASP A 97 0.23 3.49 6.43
CA ASP A 97 -0.71 4.42 7.04
C ASP A 97 -2.18 4.04 6.78
N THR A 98 -2.39 3.07 5.88
CA THR A 98 -3.72 2.58 5.51
C THR A 98 -4.22 1.53 6.51
N SER A 99 -5.46 1.65 6.95
CA SER A 99 -6.14 0.72 7.87
C SER A 99 -7.04 -0.27 7.14
N ALA A 100 -7.48 -1.33 7.84
CA ALA A 100 -8.41 -2.31 7.27
C ALA A 100 -9.74 -1.68 6.83
N GLU A 101 -10.22 -0.66 7.54
CA GLU A 101 -11.49 0.00 7.22
C GLU A 101 -11.45 0.79 5.91
N ASP A 102 -10.25 1.25 5.50
CA ASP A 102 -10.07 2.02 4.28
C ASP A 102 -10.13 1.14 3.02
N VAL A 103 -9.79 -0.16 3.16
CA VAL A 103 -9.63 -1.10 2.04
C VAL A 103 -10.67 -2.23 2.05
N MET A 104 -11.33 -2.46 3.18
CA MET A 104 -12.27 -3.57 3.30
C MET A 104 -13.47 -3.46 2.36
N VAL A 105 -13.97 -4.60 1.91
CA VAL A 105 -15.32 -4.68 1.33
C VAL A 105 -16.33 -4.56 2.47
N HIS A 106 -17.12 -3.48 2.45
CA HIS A 106 -18.10 -3.21 3.49
C HIS A 106 -19.18 -4.30 3.56
N ARG A 107 -19.62 -4.64 4.76
CA ARG A 107 -20.60 -5.75 5.01
C ARG A 107 -21.87 -5.71 4.15
N SER A 108 -22.29 -4.53 3.68
CA SER A 108 -23.46 -4.41 2.80
C SER A 108 -23.24 -4.97 1.39
N GLN A 109 -21.98 -5.14 0.97
CA GLN A 109 -21.57 -5.66 -0.33
C GLN A 109 -21.08 -7.11 -0.24
N VAL A 110 -20.86 -7.63 0.97
CA VAL A 110 -20.38 -8.99 1.19
C VAL A 110 -21.50 -10.01 1.06
N CYS A 111 -21.25 -11.06 0.29
CA CYS A 111 -22.13 -12.20 0.21
C CYS A 111 -21.87 -13.17 1.39
N PHE A 112 -22.69 -13.06 2.44
CA PHE A 112 -22.65 -13.98 3.58
C PHE A 112 -23.55 -15.19 3.32
N LEU A 113 -23.05 -16.40 3.61
CA LEU A 113 -23.86 -17.61 3.58
C LEU A 113 -24.41 -17.91 4.98
N GLN A 114 -25.65 -18.35 5.06
CA GLN A 114 -26.26 -18.77 6.31
C GLN A 114 -25.94 -20.25 6.60
N SER A 115 -25.46 -20.53 7.81
CA SER A 115 -24.98 -21.87 8.18
C SER A 115 -26.06 -22.96 8.19
N ASP A 116 -27.32 -22.57 8.32
CA ASP A 116 -28.52 -23.45 8.35
C ASP A 116 -29.35 -23.38 7.07
N ALA A 117 -28.89 -22.64 6.05
CA ALA A 117 -29.59 -22.54 4.78
C ALA A 117 -29.70 -23.91 4.06
N PRO A 118 -30.81 -24.17 3.37
CA PRO A 118 -30.96 -25.36 2.52
C PRO A 118 -29.84 -25.42 1.46
N ARG A 119 -29.39 -26.64 1.17
CA ARG A 119 -28.28 -26.88 0.20
C ARG A 119 -28.54 -26.24 -1.16
N GLU A 120 -29.75 -26.31 -1.66
CA GLU A 120 -30.16 -25.75 -2.96
C GLU A 120 -29.96 -24.23 -3.00
N ARG A 121 -30.28 -23.55 -1.90
CA ARG A 121 -30.12 -22.11 -1.77
C ARG A 121 -28.63 -21.75 -1.73
N LEU A 122 -27.83 -22.47 -0.93
CA LEU A 122 -26.37 -22.26 -0.85
C LEU A 122 -25.69 -22.42 -2.21
N LEU A 123 -26.09 -23.45 -2.97
CA LEU A 123 -25.56 -23.68 -4.32
C LEU A 123 -25.95 -22.57 -5.28
N GLY A 124 -27.18 -22.04 -5.17
CA GLY A 124 -27.64 -20.88 -5.94
C GLY A 124 -26.78 -19.64 -5.65
N GLU A 125 -26.63 -19.27 -4.38
CA GLU A 125 -25.86 -18.12 -3.95
C GLU A 125 -24.37 -18.21 -4.37
N ILE A 126 -23.77 -19.40 -4.27
CA ILE A 126 -22.40 -19.65 -4.73
C ILE A 126 -22.27 -19.52 -6.25
N ALA A 127 -23.25 -20.04 -7.00
CA ALA A 127 -23.21 -20.02 -8.46
C ALA A 127 -23.48 -18.63 -9.05
N GLU A 128 -24.39 -17.86 -8.44
CA GLU A 128 -24.73 -16.51 -8.88
C GLU A 128 -23.61 -15.50 -8.59
N SER A 129 -22.98 -15.60 -7.41
CA SER A 129 -21.93 -14.65 -7.02
C SER A 129 -20.58 -14.93 -7.66
N GLY A 130 -20.27 -16.20 -7.98
CA GLY A 130 -19.01 -16.62 -8.57
C GLY A 130 -17.78 -16.50 -7.66
N TYR A 131 -17.95 -16.11 -6.40
CA TYR A 131 -16.83 -15.94 -5.47
C TYR A 131 -16.20 -17.28 -5.05
N SER A 132 -14.94 -17.24 -4.71
CA SER A 132 -14.17 -18.42 -4.28
C SER A 132 -14.30 -18.70 -2.80
N ARG A 133 -14.55 -17.68 -1.97
CA ARG A 133 -14.58 -17.76 -0.50
C ARG A 133 -15.79 -17.00 0.02
N PHE A 134 -16.43 -17.57 1.02
CA PHE A 134 -17.63 -16.99 1.62
C PHE A 134 -17.50 -16.98 3.14
N PRO A 135 -17.71 -15.86 3.81
CA PRO A 135 -17.95 -15.85 5.24
C PRO A 135 -19.30 -16.50 5.50
N VAL A 136 -19.32 -17.42 6.46
CA VAL A 136 -20.54 -18.14 6.87
C VAL A 136 -20.96 -17.65 8.24
N CYS A 137 -22.20 -17.19 8.36
CA CYS A 137 -22.75 -16.69 9.60
C CYS A 137 -23.79 -17.67 10.20
N GLY A 138 -23.95 -17.56 11.52
CA GLY A 138 -24.99 -18.24 12.28
C GLY A 138 -26.33 -17.51 12.21
N GLU A 139 -26.80 -17.00 13.36
CA GLU A 139 -28.09 -16.30 13.45
C GLU A 139 -28.06 -14.88 12.89
N SER A 140 -26.93 -14.21 12.92
CA SER A 140 -26.74 -12.86 12.41
C SER A 140 -25.44 -12.74 11.62
N VAL A 141 -25.29 -11.66 10.86
CA VAL A 141 -24.06 -11.32 10.13
C VAL A 141 -22.86 -11.11 11.07
N ASP A 142 -23.13 -10.70 12.31
CA ASP A 142 -22.08 -10.52 13.32
C ASP A 142 -21.61 -11.83 13.92
N ASP A 143 -22.34 -12.94 13.72
CA ASP A 143 -21.98 -14.28 14.21
C ASP A 143 -21.30 -15.09 13.09
N VAL A 144 -20.10 -14.71 12.70
CA VAL A 144 -19.34 -15.45 11.67
C VAL A 144 -18.73 -16.70 12.27
N VAL A 145 -19.21 -17.86 11.82
CA VAL A 145 -18.81 -19.20 12.31
C VAL A 145 -17.62 -19.79 11.54
N GLY A 146 -17.27 -19.26 10.38
CA GLY A 146 -16.14 -19.70 9.57
C GLY A 146 -16.15 -19.20 8.15
N ILE A 147 -15.17 -19.62 7.38
CA ILE A 147 -15.03 -19.32 5.93
C ILE A 147 -15.23 -20.60 5.13
N LEU A 148 -16.12 -20.57 4.15
CA LEU A 148 -16.33 -21.65 3.20
C LEU A 148 -15.52 -21.42 1.93
N TYR A 149 -14.75 -22.41 1.51
CA TYR A 149 -14.13 -22.45 0.18
C TYR A 149 -15.06 -23.15 -0.80
N ALA A 150 -15.67 -22.39 -1.71
CA ALA A 150 -16.64 -22.89 -2.69
C ALA A 150 -16.10 -24.09 -3.47
N LYS A 151 -14.87 -24.02 -3.97
CA LYS A 151 -14.24 -25.11 -4.73
C LYS A 151 -14.16 -26.42 -3.94
N THR A 152 -13.80 -26.36 -2.66
CA THR A 152 -13.70 -27.56 -1.80
C THR A 152 -15.05 -28.17 -1.56
N TYR A 153 -16.04 -27.34 -1.24
CA TYR A 153 -17.42 -27.78 -1.00
C TYR A 153 -18.05 -28.38 -2.25
N LEU A 154 -17.97 -27.69 -3.40
CA LEU A 154 -18.54 -28.17 -4.67
C LEU A 154 -17.86 -29.46 -5.16
N THR A 155 -16.54 -29.59 -4.93
CA THR A 155 -15.80 -30.82 -5.28
C THR A 155 -16.27 -32.01 -4.43
N ALA A 156 -16.50 -31.83 -3.14
CA ALA A 156 -17.01 -32.88 -2.26
C ALA A 156 -18.42 -33.33 -2.69
N LEU A 157 -19.30 -32.36 -3.00
CA LEU A 157 -20.65 -32.67 -3.50
C LEU A 157 -20.62 -33.44 -4.83
N SER A 158 -19.73 -33.06 -5.76
CA SER A 158 -19.59 -33.75 -7.05
C SER A 158 -19.13 -35.20 -6.90
N ARG A 159 -18.47 -35.55 -5.81
CA ARG A 159 -18.07 -36.92 -5.43
C ARG A 159 -19.15 -37.71 -4.70
N GLY A 160 -20.32 -37.07 -4.47
CA GLY A 160 -21.42 -37.69 -3.74
C GLY A 160 -21.21 -37.72 -2.21
N GLU A 161 -20.34 -36.89 -1.68
CA GLU A 161 -20.16 -36.76 -0.22
C GLU A 161 -21.39 -36.06 0.38
N ASP A 162 -22.10 -36.79 1.26
CA ASP A 162 -23.26 -36.23 1.97
C ASP A 162 -22.85 -35.73 3.37
N ARG A 163 -22.00 -34.69 3.36
CA ARG A 163 -21.54 -34.00 4.56
C ARG A 163 -22.22 -32.65 4.69
N ALA A 164 -22.40 -32.19 5.93
CA ALA A 164 -22.92 -30.87 6.19
C ALA A 164 -21.92 -29.78 5.75
N MET A 165 -22.41 -28.62 5.30
CA MET A 165 -21.55 -27.49 4.94
C MET A 165 -20.61 -27.11 6.08
N ARG A 166 -21.06 -27.18 7.33
CA ARG A 166 -20.26 -26.86 8.52
C ARG A 166 -18.96 -27.68 8.65
N ASP A 167 -18.94 -28.91 8.10
CA ASP A 167 -17.75 -29.77 8.12
C ASP A 167 -16.63 -29.27 7.18
N PHE A 168 -16.93 -28.32 6.31
CA PHE A 168 -16.00 -27.73 5.34
C PHE A 168 -15.54 -26.33 5.75
N LEU A 169 -16.03 -25.79 6.87
CA LEU A 169 -15.65 -24.46 7.31
C LEU A 169 -14.22 -24.44 7.85
N LEU A 170 -13.48 -23.47 7.41
CA LEU A 170 -12.20 -23.10 8.00
C LEU A 170 -12.41 -22.00 9.05
N PRO A 171 -11.56 -21.93 10.09
CA PRO A 171 -11.64 -20.86 11.08
C PRO A 171 -11.57 -19.48 10.42
N ALA A 172 -12.46 -18.58 10.80
CA ALA A 172 -12.37 -17.18 10.40
C ALA A 172 -11.30 -16.46 11.22
N ARG A 173 -10.50 -15.64 10.57
CA ARG A 173 -9.61 -14.70 11.26
C ARG A 173 -10.34 -13.36 11.37
N PHE A 174 -10.32 -12.80 12.59
CA PHE A 174 -10.88 -11.48 12.84
C PHE A 174 -9.76 -10.47 13.00
N VAL A 175 -9.90 -9.32 12.37
CA VAL A 175 -9.00 -8.18 12.46
C VAL A 175 -9.80 -6.94 12.82
N HIS A 176 -9.20 -6.05 13.59
CA HIS A 176 -9.87 -4.79 13.97
C HIS A 176 -9.84 -3.80 12.80
N ALA A 177 -10.89 -3.00 12.65
CA ALA A 177 -11.03 -2.00 11.57
C ALA A 177 -9.83 -1.04 11.49
N SER A 178 -9.27 -0.61 12.62
CA SER A 178 -8.08 0.24 12.68
C SER A 178 -6.74 -0.48 12.53
N THR A 179 -6.73 -1.78 12.23
CA THR A 179 -5.47 -2.52 12.04
C THR A 179 -4.86 -2.12 10.69
N ARG A 180 -3.59 -1.77 10.70
CA ARG A 180 -2.84 -1.44 9.47
C ARG A 180 -2.76 -2.63 8.54
N ILE A 181 -2.96 -2.39 7.25
CA ILE A 181 -3.01 -3.46 6.23
C ILE A 181 -1.64 -4.13 5.99
N ASP A 182 -0.51 -3.45 6.26
CA ASP A 182 0.83 -4.06 6.23
C ASP A 182 0.95 -5.26 7.19
N LYS A 183 0.40 -5.13 8.39
CA LYS A 183 0.37 -6.20 9.40
C LYS A 183 -0.55 -7.34 8.99
N ILE A 184 -1.74 -6.97 8.45
CA ILE A 184 -2.71 -7.96 7.96
C ILE A 184 -2.08 -8.79 6.83
N LEU A 185 -1.39 -8.13 5.89
CA LEU A 185 -0.68 -8.79 4.79
C LEU A 185 0.34 -9.81 5.30
N LEU A 186 1.17 -9.41 6.27
CA LEU A 186 2.18 -10.30 6.86
C LEU A 186 1.54 -11.49 7.59
N ASP A 187 0.44 -11.27 8.32
CA ASP A 187 -0.28 -12.33 9.01
C ASP A 187 -0.96 -13.27 8.02
N MET A 188 -1.59 -12.76 6.95
CA MET A 188 -2.16 -13.55 5.87
C MET A 188 -1.13 -14.44 5.18
N GLN A 189 0.06 -13.90 4.89
CA GLN A 189 1.16 -14.66 4.29
C GLN A 189 1.67 -15.76 5.23
N ARG A 190 1.85 -15.45 6.52
CA ARG A 190 2.35 -16.39 7.53
C ARG A 190 1.39 -17.54 7.78
N GLU A 191 0.10 -17.24 7.86
CA GLU A 191 -0.96 -18.20 8.17
C GLU A 191 -1.57 -18.85 6.92
N HIS A 192 -1.10 -18.49 5.72
CA HIS A 192 -1.63 -18.94 4.42
C HIS A 192 -3.13 -18.68 4.26
N MET A 193 -3.57 -17.53 4.74
CA MET A 193 -4.95 -17.07 4.64
C MET A 193 -5.10 -16.04 3.55
N HIS A 194 -6.28 -16.00 2.94
CA HIS A 194 -6.61 -15.08 1.86
C HIS A 194 -7.80 -14.17 2.17
N MET A 195 -8.41 -14.31 3.35
CA MET A 195 -9.56 -13.52 3.77
C MET A 195 -9.57 -13.40 5.29
N ALA A 196 -9.87 -12.21 5.79
CA ALA A 196 -10.13 -11.93 7.19
C ALA A 196 -11.46 -11.17 7.33
N VAL A 197 -12.11 -11.33 8.48
CA VAL A 197 -13.33 -10.61 8.84
C VAL A 197 -12.94 -9.37 9.62
N VAL A 198 -13.40 -8.20 9.19
CA VAL A 198 -13.12 -6.93 9.86
C VAL A 198 -14.21 -6.65 10.89
N VAL A 199 -13.79 -6.28 12.09
CA VAL A 199 -14.69 -6.00 13.22
C VAL A 199 -14.43 -4.62 13.81
N ASP A 200 -15.47 -4.02 14.37
CA ASP A 200 -15.38 -2.76 15.12
C ASP A 200 -14.98 -2.96 16.59
N ASP A 201 -14.91 -1.85 17.35
CA ASP A 201 -14.60 -1.84 18.80
C ASP A 201 -15.59 -2.64 19.66
N TYR A 202 -16.79 -2.88 19.14
CA TYR A 202 -17.86 -3.58 19.85
C TYR A 202 -17.96 -5.06 19.45
N GLY A 203 -17.11 -5.50 18.50
CA GLY A 203 -17.11 -6.85 17.96
C GLY A 203 -18.15 -7.07 16.85
N GLY A 204 -18.80 -6.01 16.35
CA GLY A 204 -19.68 -6.07 15.18
C GLY A 204 -18.88 -6.22 13.90
N VAL A 205 -19.38 -7.04 12.95
CA VAL A 205 -18.75 -7.22 11.64
C VAL A 205 -19.01 -5.99 10.78
N THR A 206 -17.93 -5.30 10.36
CA THR A 206 -17.98 -4.14 9.47
C THR A 206 -17.75 -4.52 8.01
N GLY A 207 -16.98 -5.58 7.75
CA GLY A 207 -16.68 -6.04 6.40
C GLY A 207 -15.78 -7.25 6.36
N ILE A 208 -15.19 -7.47 5.21
CA ILE A 208 -14.11 -8.44 4.99
C ILE A 208 -12.95 -7.74 4.29
N ILE A 209 -11.75 -8.27 4.46
CA ILE A 209 -10.57 -7.86 3.70
C ILE A 209 -9.92 -9.10 3.13
N THR A 210 -9.53 -9.06 1.86
CA THR A 210 -8.86 -10.16 1.18
C THR A 210 -7.39 -9.80 0.90
N LEU A 211 -6.59 -10.81 0.58
CA LEU A 211 -5.22 -10.61 0.14
C LEU A 211 -5.19 -9.84 -1.19
N GLU A 212 -6.16 -10.12 -2.03
CA GLU A 212 -6.35 -9.50 -3.33
C GLU A 212 -6.58 -7.98 -3.17
N ASP A 213 -7.44 -7.53 -2.24
CA ASP A 213 -7.71 -6.11 -1.96
C ASP A 213 -6.44 -5.37 -1.50
N ILE A 214 -5.65 -5.99 -0.60
CA ILE A 214 -4.39 -5.40 -0.13
C ILE A 214 -3.34 -5.30 -1.25
N LEU A 215 -3.30 -6.29 -2.15
CA LEU A 215 -2.39 -6.26 -3.29
C LEU A 215 -2.81 -5.22 -4.33
N GLU A 216 -4.09 -4.96 -4.48
CA GLU A 216 -4.62 -3.89 -5.34
C GLU A 216 -4.17 -2.52 -4.86
N GLU A 217 -4.18 -2.24 -3.55
CA GLU A 217 -3.62 -1.00 -2.98
C GLU A 217 -2.11 -0.85 -3.26
N LEU A 218 -1.38 -1.95 -3.31
CA LEU A 218 0.06 -1.93 -3.55
C LEU A 218 0.41 -1.72 -5.03
N VAL A 219 -0.31 -2.42 -5.92
CA VAL A 219 -0.01 -2.43 -7.36
C VAL A 219 -0.71 -1.28 -8.07
N GLY A 220 -1.80 -0.75 -7.48
CA GLY A 220 -2.75 0.14 -8.14
C GLY A 220 -3.63 -0.65 -9.12
N ASN A 221 -4.61 -0.01 -9.69
CA ASN A 221 -5.33 -0.57 -10.83
C ASN A 221 -4.31 -0.81 -11.94
N ILE A 222 -4.08 -2.07 -12.31
CA ILE A 222 -3.31 -2.39 -13.51
C ILE A 222 -4.22 -2.00 -14.67
N GLU A 223 -4.11 -0.74 -15.11
CA GLU A 223 -4.70 -0.32 -16.37
C GLU A 223 -4.05 -1.19 -17.46
N ASP A 224 -4.83 -2.11 -18.03
CA ASP A 224 -4.41 -2.85 -19.21
C ASP A 224 -4.29 -1.83 -20.37
N GLU A 225 -3.29 -1.96 -21.22
CA GLU A 225 -3.07 -1.06 -22.38
C GLU A 225 -4.31 -0.96 -23.31
N HIS A 226 -5.38 -1.68 -22.99
CA HIS A 226 -6.67 -1.76 -23.69
C HIS A 226 -7.87 -1.35 -22.85
N ASP A 227 -7.67 -0.96 -21.58
CA ASP A 227 -8.75 -0.39 -20.80
C ASP A 227 -9.06 1.00 -21.39
N GLU A 228 -10.19 1.11 -22.07
CA GLU A 228 -10.77 2.40 -22.41
C GLU A 228 -10.94 3.13 -21.07
N GLU A 229 -10.31 4.30 -20.93
CA GLU A 229 -10.54 5.19 -19.78
C GLU A 229 -12.05 5.21 -19.52
N GLU A 230 -12.51 4.52 -18.49
CA GLU A 230 -13.90 4.66 -18.01
C GLU A 230 -14.00 6.08 -17.47
N ASN A 231 -14.30 7.02 -18.38
CA ASN A 231 -14.52 8.40 -18.04
C ASN A 231 -15.78 8.50 -17.18
N TYR A 232 -15.64 8.24 -15.87
CA TYR A 232 -16.69 8.43 -14.86
C TYR A 232 -17.16 9.87 -14.78
N ILE A 233 -16.40 10.82 -15.39
CA ILE A 233 -16.71 12.24 -15.47
C ILE A 233 -16.86 12.63 -16.94
N ARG A 234 -18.07 12.99 -17.34
CA ARG A 234 -18.35 13.52 -18.69
C ARG A 234 -18.75 14.98 -18.60
N LYS A 235 -18.01 15.82 -19.30
CA LYS A 235 -18.38 17.23 -19.47
C LYS A 235 -19.61 17.30 -20.39
N ASN A 236 -20.71 17.82 -19.87
CA ASN A 236 -21.96 17.97 -20.61
C ASN A 236 -22.03 19.33 -21.34
N ASP A 237 -21.64 20.41 -20.64
CA ASP A 237 -21.55 21.80 -21.12
C ASP A 237 -20.32 22.47 -20.51
N ASP A 238 -20.04 23.73 -20.87
CA ASP A 238 -18.91 24.47 -20.34
C ASP A 238 -18.93 24.66 -18.81
N GLU A 239 -20.08 24.46 -18.15
CA GLU A 239 -20.26 24.63 -16.70
C GLU A 239 -20.83 23.40 -15.97
N THR A 240 -21.13 22.29 -16.68
CA THR A 240 -21.76 21.12 -16.06
C THR A 240 -21.04 19.81 -16.39
N PHE A 241 -20.85 18.99 -15.36
CA PHE A 241 -20.27 17.65 -15.46
C PHE A 241 -21.31 16.60 -15.05
N ILE A 242 -21.37 15.51 -15.77
CA ILE A 242 -22.11 14.32 -15.40
C ILE A 242 -21.08 13.33 -14.87
N MET A 243 -21.23 12.91 -13.61
CA MET A 243 -20.32 11.96 -12.98
C MET A 243 -21.10 10.80 -12.35
N ASP A 244 -20.45 9.63 -12.30
CA ASP A 244 -21.00 8.48 -11.60
C ASP A 244 -20.98 8.75 -10.08
N GLY A 245 -21.95 8.20 -9.34
CA GLY A 245 -22.03 8.35 -7.88
C GLY A 245 -20.92 7.61 -7.11
N MET A 246 -20.13 6.78 -7.80
CA MET A 246 -18.97 6.05 -7.27
C MET A 246 -17.64 6.74 -7.59
N THR A 247 -17.65 7.89 -8.31
CA THR A 247 -16.43 8.63 -8.68
C THR A 247 -15.70 9.11 -7.42
N GLU A 248 -14.40 8.87 -7.35
CA GLU A 248 -13.56 9.31 -6.24
C GLU A 248 -13.48 10.84 -6.17
N PHE A 249 -13.37 11.37 -4.95
CA PHE A 249 -13.31 12.82 -4.74
C PHE A 249 -12.02 13.46 -5.28
N SER A 250 -10.95 12.67 -5.42
CA SER A 250 -9.70 13.02 -6.10
C SER A 250 -9.94 13.40 -7.56
N ASP A 251 -10.65 12.57 -8.30
CA ASP A 251 -10.91 12.72 -9.74
C ASP A 251 -11.82 13.90 -10.03
N VAL A 252 -12.76 14.17 -9.08
CA VAL A 252 -13.63 15.36 -9.16
C VAL A 252 -12.85 16.68 -9.02
N LYS A 253 -11.67 16.67 -8.38
CA LYS A 253 -10.83 17.87 -8.24
C LYS A 253 -9.98 18.16 -9.47
N GLU A 254 -9.69 17.14 -10.27
CA GLU A 254 -8.86 17.28 -11.47
C GLU A 254 -9.69 17.61 -12.72
N ALA A 255 -11.01 17.40 -12.68
CA ALA A 255 -11.95 17.70 -13.78
C ALA A 255 -12.41 19.15 -13.79
#